data_39115df6b716dd3b0f56f7943b36031f
#
_entry.id   39115df6b716dd3b0f56f7943b36031f
#
_cell.length_a   1.000
_cell.length_b   1.000
_cell.length_c   1.000
_cell.angle_alpha   90.00
_cell.angle_beta   90.00
_cell.angle_gamma   90.00
#
_symmetry.space_group_name_H-M   'P 1'
#
loop_
_entity.id
_entity.type
_entity.pdbx_description
1 polymer ?
#
loop_
_entity_poly.entity_id
_entity_poly.type
_entity_poly.pdbx_seq_one_letter_code
_entity_poly.pdbx_strand_id
1 'polypeptide(L)'
;AILVNIIMLVLKLTKTVNIDIWNIWHMTFTGAIAYAVTGNFAIGIGGVVVHAIIAYKFGDLYAPLMEDYFELDGITVPHGTGTWMAPFAFAIDAIIEKIPGLNKIDFSIDNLQEKVGVLAEPIVIGGILGAIVGALAGYDFSAAFQLGIKMSAVMVLMPKITKCIMDGLMPLSERMKE
;
A
#
# COMPACT_ATOMS: atom_id res chain seq x y z
N ALA A 1 10.53 6.33 -12.23
CA ALA A 1 9.41 5.38 -12.21
C ALA A 1 8.71 5.30 -13.57
N ILE A 2 8.11 6.37 -14.09
CA ILE A 2 7.36 6.37 -15.38
C ILE A 2 8.23 5.89 -16.54
N LEU A 3 9.44 6.45 -16.70
CA LEU A 3 10.36 6.03 -17.77
C LEU A 3 10.71 4.54 -17.69
N VAL A 4 10.88 4.01 -16.47
CA VAL A 4 11.12 2.57 -16.25
C VAL A 4 9.91 1.76 -16.72
N ASN A 5 8.69 2.20 -16.41
CA ASN A 5 7.47 1.53 -16.86
C ASN A 5 7.37 1.50 -18.39
N ILE A 6 7.60 2.64 -19.04
CA ILE A 6 7.59 2.74 -20.51
C ILE A 6 8.62 1.79 -21.14
N ILE A 7 9.86 1.78 -20.64
CA ILE A 7 10.91 0.88 -21.13
C ILE A 7 10.49 -0.59 -20.96
N MET A 8 9.97 -0.96 -19.80
CA MET A 8 9.54 -2.34 -19.54
C MET A 8 8.36 -2.75 -20.43
N LEU A 9 7.42 -1.85 -20.72
CA LEU A 9 6.32 -2.10 -21.64
C LEU A 9 6.82 -2.31 -23.08
N VAL A 10 7.70 -1.42 -23.56
CA VAL A 10 8.29 -1.53 -24.91
C VAL A 10 9.08 -2.82 -25.07
N LEU A 11 9.84 -3.22 -24.04
CA LEU A 11 10.60 -4.47 -24.02
C LEU A 11 9.73 -5.70 -23.70
N LYS A 12 8.42 -5.54 -23.51
CA LYS A 12 7.48 -6.62 -23.13
C LYS A 12 7.89 -7.34 -21.84
N LEU A 13 8.55 -6.63 -20.93
CA LEU A 13 8.95 -7.14 -19.61
C LEU A 13 7.84 -7.02 -18.57
N THR A 14 6.81 -6.22 -18.82
CA THR A 14 5.60 -6.08 -18.01
C THR A 14 4.39 -5.86 -18.90
N LYS A 15 3.21 -6.21 -18.41
CA LYS A 15 1.91 -5.87 -18.99
C LYS A 15 1.25 -4.72 -18.23
N THR A 16 1.77 -4.37 -17.05
CA THR A 16 1.22 -3.35 -16.17
C THR A 16 1.56 -1.95 -16.68
N VAL A 17 0.52 -1.17 -17.00
CA VAL A 17 0.61 0.27 -17.23
C VAL A 17 0.34 0.98 -15.90
N ASN A 18 1.34 1.65 -15.36
CA ASN A 18 1.20 2.36 -14.10
C ASN A 18 1.11 3.88 -14.31
N ILE A 19 -0.09 4.40 -14.16
CA ILE A 19 -0.41 5.83 -14.17
C ILE A 19 -0.79 6.37 -12.80
N ASP A 20 -0.83 5.52 -11.78
CA ASP A 20 -1.18 5.89 -10.41
C ASP A 20 -0.03 6.62 -9.74
N ILE A 21 -0.29 7.88 -9.38
CA ILE A 21 0.68 8.75 -8.70
C ILE A 21 1.13 8.20 -7.33
N TRP A 22 0.26 7.44 -6.64
CA TRP A 22 0.60 6.83 -5.35
C TRP A 22 1.67 5.76 -5.50
N ASN A 23 1.58 4.93 -6.52
CA ASN A 23 2.60 3.93 -6.81
C ASN A 23 3.92 4.60 -7.23
N ILE A 24 3.84 5.66 -8.03
CA ILE A 24 5.01 6.45 -8.45
C ILE A 24 5.68 7.10 -7.22
N TRP A 25 4.88 7.59 -6.29
CA TRP A 25 5.39 8.21 -5.05
C TRP A 25 6.18 7.22 -4.19
N HIS A 26 5.69 6.01 -4.01
CA HIS A 26 6.40 4.96 -3.26
C HIS A 26 7.77 4.64 -3.86
N MET A 27 7.86 4.58 -5.17
CA MET A 27 9.13 4.30 -5.88
C MET A 27 10.12 5.45 -5.68
N THR A 28 9.68 6.70 -5.81
CA THR A 28 10.51 7.88 -5.56
C THR A 28 10.94 7.99 -4.12
N PHE A 29 10.08 7.63 -3.18
CA PHE A 29 10.41 7.60 -1.75
C PHE A 29 11.55 6.61 -1.45
N THR A 30 11.52 5.41 -2.04
CA THR A 30 12.63 4.45 -1.92
C THR A 30 13.96 5.04 -2.43
N GLY A 31 13.91 5.74 -3.56
CA GLY A 31 15.09 6.42 -4.08
C GLY A 31 15.60 7.54 -3.17
N ALA A 32 14.69 8.30 -2.57
CA ALA A 32 15.03 9.34 -1.61
C ALA A 32 15.72 8.76 -0.35
N ILE A 33 15.21 7.65 0.18
CA ILE A 33 15.83 6.94 1.30
C ILE A 33 17.23 6.44 0.91
N ALA A 34 17.38 5.78 -0.25
CA ALA A 34 18.66 5.28 -0.72
C ALA A 34 19.69 6.42 -0.88
N TYR A 35 19.27 7.57 -1.39
CA TYR A 35 20.09 8.77 -1.45
C TYR A 35 20.43 9.30 -0.05
N ALA A 36 19.47 9.42 0.84
CA ALA A 36 19.68 9.95 2.19
C ALA A 36 20.69 9.11 2.99
N VAL A 37 20.66 7.78 2.83
CA VAL A 37 21.57 6.86 3.53
C VAL A 37 22.97 6.87 2.94
N THR A 38 23.09 7.03 1.61
CA THR A 38 24.37 6.85 0.92
C THR A 38 25.06 8.17 0.49
N GLY A 39 24.30 9.26 0.46
CA GLY A 39 24.75 10.53 -0.12
C GLY A 39 24.99 10.47 -1.64
N ASN A 40 24.67 9.34 -2.30
CA ASN A 40 24.96 9.11 -3.71
C ASN A 40 23.68 9.13 -4.55
N PHE A 41 23.59 10.13 -5.44
CA PHE A 41 22.42 10.31 -6.30
C PHE A 41 22.19 9.13 -7.26
N ALA A 42 23.26 8.52 -7.78
CA ALA A 42 23.15 7.38 -8.67
C ALA A 42 22.53 6.16 -7.95
N ILE A 43 22.87 5.96 -6.67
CA ILE A 43 22.27 4.90 -5.84
C ILE A 43 20.80 5.24 -5.58
N GLY A 44 20.47 6.50 -5.35
CA GLY A 44 19.07 6.96 -5.25
C GLY A 44 18.25 6.60 -6.50
N ILE A 45 18.77 6.93 -7.68
CA ILE A 45 18.13 6.56 -8.96
C ILE A 45 18.03 5.05 -9.11
N GLY A 46 19.09 4.31 -8.76
CA GLY A 46 19.09 2.83 -8.74
C GLY A 46 17.95 2.27 -7.87
N GLY A 47 17.73 2.85 -6.69
CA GLY A 47 16.64 2.48 -5.79
C GLY A 47 15.25 2.64 -6.44
N VAL A 48 15.02 3.77 -7.14
CA VAL A 48 13.77 3.97 -7.91
C VAL A 48 13.59 2.91 -8.98
N VAL A 49 14.66 2.62 -9.74
CA VAL A 49 14.63 1.66 -10.86
C VAL A 49 14.32 0.26 -10.34
N VAL A 50 15.04 -0.20 -9.33
CA VAL A 50 14.85 -1.54 -8.75
C VAL A 50 13.45 -1.69 -8.17
N HIS A 51 12.98 -0.70 -7.40
CA HIS A 51 11.64 -0.73 -6.85
C HIS A 51 10.57 -0.83 -7.96
N ALA A 52 10.70 0.00 -9.00
CA ALA A 52 9.76 0.01 -10.11
C ALA A 52 9.72 -1.36 -10.84
N ILE A 53 10.88 -1.93 -11.15
CA ILE A 53 10.97 -3.24 -11.80
C ILE A 53 10.26 -4.31 -10.97
N ILE A 54 10.56 -4.38 -9.67
CA ILE A 54 9.97 -5.40 -8.78
C ILE A 54 8.47 -5.19 -8.65
N ALA A 55 8.02 -3.94 -8.42
CA ALA A 55 6.60 -3.65 -8.27
C ALA A 55 5.78 -4.03 -9.52
N TYR A 56 6.28 -3.73 -10.71
CA TYR A 56 5.59 -4.09 -11.95
C TYR A 56 5.60 -5.60 -12.21
N LYS A 57 6.73 -6.27 -11.95
CA LYS A 57 6.80 -7.74 -12.10
C LYS A 57 5.89 -8.46 -11.11
N PHE A 58 5.82 -8.00 -9.87
CA PHE A 58 4.90 -8.57 -8.90
C PHE A 58 3.44 -8.20 -9.22
N GLY A 59 3.18 -6.98 -9.72
CA GLY A 59 1.87 -6.63 -10.26
C GLY A 59 1.40 -7.61 -11.33
N ASP A 60 2.26 -7.93 -12.32
CA ASP A 60 1.95 -8.92 -13.34
C ASP A 60 1.75 -10.34 -12.76
N LEU A 61 2.54 -10.72 -11.75
CA LEU A 61 2.47 -12.05 -11.13
C LEU A 61 1.17 -12.26 -10.36
N TYR A 62 0.71 -11.22 -9.66
CA TYR A 62 -0.51 -11.30 -8.85
C TYR A 62 -1.76 -10.83 -9.58
N ALA A 63 -1.64 -10.34 -10.83
CA ALA A 63 -2.77 -9.88 -11.62
C ALA A 63 -3.94 -10.87 -11.66
N PRO A 64 -3.74 -12.17 -11.98
CA PRO A 64 -4.86 -13.12 -12.04
C PRO A 64 -5.61 -13.27 -10.71
N LEU A 65 -4.89 -13.24 -9.58
CA LEU A 65 -5.50 -13.32 -8.25
C LEU A 65 -6.30 -12.06 -7.92
N MET A 66 -5.78 -10.88 -8.30
CA MET A 66 -6.46 -9.61 -8.08
C MET A 66 -7.70 -9.46 -8.95
N GLU A 67 -7.61 -9.89 -10.22
CA GLU A 67 -8.73 -9.89 -11.16
C GLU A 67 -9.86 -10.78 -10.65
N ASP A 68 -9.54 -12.00 -10.17
CA ASP A 68 -10.51 -12.95 -9.63
C ASP A 68 -11.16 -12.44 -8.33
N TYR A 69 -10.35 -11.90 -7.41
CA TYR A 69 -10.85 -11.45 -6.11
C TYR A 69 -11.68 -10.17 -6.17
N PHE A 70 -11.27 -9.20 -7.00
CA PHE A 70 -11.95 -7.91 -7.13
C PHE A 70 -12.95 -7.84 -8.29
N GLU A 71 -13.05 -8.90 -9.09
CA GLU A 71 -13.88 -8.93 -10.31
C GLU A 71 -13.54 -7.78 -11.30
N LEU A 72 -12.25 -7.44 -11.42
CA LEU A 72 -11.74 -6.32 -12.21
C LEU A 72 -10.80 -6.80 -13.30
N ASP A 73 -11.34 -7.25 -14.43
CA ASP A 73 -10.57 -7.75 -15.57
C ASP A 73 -9.56 -6.73 -16.10
N GLY A 74 -8.33 -7.16 -16.31
CA GLY A 74 -7.27 -6.36 -16.89
C GLY A 74 -6.71 -5.25 -15.98
N ILE A 75 -7.05 -5.28 -14.67
CA ILE A 75 -6.51 -4.33 -13.69
C ILE A 75 -5.47 -5.02 -12.82
N THR A 76 -4.27 -4.46 -12.79
CA THR A 76 -3.20 -4.87 -11.87
C THR A 76 -3.04 -3.87 -10.76
N VAL A 77 -2.59 -4.33 -9.59
CA VAL A 77 -2.34 -3.48 -8.41
C VAL A 77 -0.85 -3.50 -8.06
N PRO A 78 0.01 -2.79 -8.80
CA PRO A 78 1.45 -2.75 -8.56
C PRO A 78 1.78 -1.80 -7.39
N HIS A 79 1.11 -2.01 -6.25
CA HIS A 79 1.28 -1.14 -5.08
C HIS A 79 2.64 -1.35 -4.44
N GLY A 80 3.38 -0.25 -4.23
CA GLY A 80 4.78 -0.30 -3.80
C GLY A 80 5.04 -1.06 -2.50
N THR A 81 4.13 -1.03 -1.54
CA THR A 81 4.26 -1.79 -0.28
C THR A 81 3.52 -3.13 -0.35
N GLY A 82 2.32 -3.16 -0.91
CA GLY A 82 1.48 -4.36 -0.97
C GLY A 82 2.12 -5.50 -1.77
N THR A 83 2.63 -5.21 -2.96
CA THR A 83 3.25 -6.22 -3.83
C THR A 83 4.52 -6.84 -3.24
N TRP A 84 5.28 -6.09 -2.45
CA TRP A 84 6.46 -6.61 -1.76
C TRP A 84 6.10 -7.55 -0.62
N MET A 85 4.99 -7.27 0.07
CA MET A 85 4.53 -8.08 1.20
C MET A 85 3.75 -9.32 0.76
N ALA A 86 3.25 -9.36 -0.47
CA ALA A 86 2.45 -10.47 -0.96
C ALA A 86 3.13 -11.85 -0.84
N PRO A 87 4.42 -12.06 -1.18
CA PRO A 87 5.08 -13.35 -0.96
C PRO A 87 5.07 -13.81 0.50
N PHE A 88 5.24 -12.86 1.43
CA PHE A 88 5.20 -13.15 2.87
C PHE A 88 3.76 -13.47 3.32
N ALA A 89 2.77 -12.73 2.81
CA ALA A 89 1.38 -12.98 3.08
C ALA A 89 0.96 -14.40 2.63
N PHE A 90 1.33 -14.81 1.41
CA PHE A 90 1.10 -16.17 0.92
C PHE A 90 1.77 -17.24 1.80
N ALA A 91 3.01 -17.01 2.24
CA ALA A 91 3.71 -17.95 3.11
C ALA A 91 3.00 -18.08 4.48
N ILE A 92 2.56 -16.96 5.05
CA ILE A 92 1.83 -16.94 6.32
C ILE A 92 0.46 -17.60 6.16
N ASP A 93 -0.26 -17.31 5.09
CA ASP A 93 -1.56 -17.90 4.79
C ASP A 93 -1.48 -19.42 4.68
N ALA A 94 -0.51 -19.93 3.92
CA ALA A 94 -0.24 -21.36 3.82
C ALA A 94 0.11 -22.04 5.18
N ILE A 95 0.62 -21.29 6.14
CA ILE A 95 0.87 -21.77 7.51
C ILE A 95 -0.44 -21.76 8.30
N ILE A 96 -1.21 -20.68 8.21
CA ILE A 96 -2.48 -20.50 8.92
C ILE A 96 -3.49 -21.60 8.50
N GLU A 97 -3.56 -21.91 7.21
CA GLU A 97 -4.44 -22.96 6.69
C GLU A 97 -4.18 -24.35 7.30
N LYS A 98 -2.92 -24.60 7.72
CA LYS A 98 -2.53 -25.88 8.35
C LYS A 98 -2.88 -25.94 9.83
N ILE A 99 -3.26 -24.83 10.47
CA ILE A 99 -3.60 -24.80 11.89
C ILE A 99 -5.10 -25.09 12.05
N PRO A 100 -5.47 -26.25 12.64
CA PRO A 100 -6.88 -26.61 12.82
C PRO A 100 -7.62 -25.57 13.67
N GLY A 101 -8.68 -25.00 13.12
CA GLY A 101 -9.54 -24.05 13.82
C GLY A 101 -9.25 -22.57 13.53
N LEU A 102 -8.05 -22.20 13.10
CA LEU A 102 -7.73 -20.82 12.71
C LEU A 102 -8.44 -20.42 11.42
N ASN A 103 -8.58 -21.33 10.48
CA ASN A 103 -9.30 -21.14 9.23
C ASN A 103 -10.83 -20.98 9.41
N LYS A 104 -11.35 -21.21 10.62
CA LYS A 104 -12.76 -21.02 10.97
C LYS A 104 -13.04 -19.70 11.67
N ILE A 105 -11.98 -18.94 11.99
CA ILE A 105 -12.12 -17.64 12.62
C ILE A 105 -12.33 -16.61 11.53
N ASP A 106 -13.54 -16.11 11.45
CA ASP A 106 -13.87 -15.01 10.55
C ASP A 106 -13.43 -13.68 11.19
N PHE A 107 -12.34 -13.13 10.66
CA PHE A 107 -11.81 -11.81 11.01
C PHE A 107 -12.35 -10.70 10.10
N SER A 108 -13.53 -10.89 9.50
CA SER A 108 -14.10 -9.82 8.70
C SER A 108 -14.27 -8.54 9.53
N ILE A 109 -14.08 -7.40 8.87
CA ILE A 109 -14.20 -6.08 9.51
C ILE A 109 -15.59 -5.93 10.13
N ASP A 110 -16.61 -6.45 9.48
CA ASP A 110 -18.01 -6.39 9.94
C ASP A 110 -18.20 -7.16 11.25
N ASN A 111 -17.66 -8.38 11.33
CA ASN A 111 -17.68 -9.17 12.57
C ASN A 111 -16.83 -8.57 13.69
N LEU A 112 -15.75 -7.89 13.35
CA LEU A 112 -14.94 -7.17 14.33
C LEU A 112 -15.67 -5.95 14.87
N GLN A 113 -16.33 -5.17 14.01
CA GLN A 113 -17.13 -4.03 14.39
C GLN A 113 -18.32 -4.43 15.28
N GLU A 114 -18.96 -5.55 14.97
CA GLU A 114 -20.07 -6.06 15.78
C GLU A 114 -19.62 -6.49 17.18
N LYS A 115 -18.43 -7.08 17.32
CA LYS A 115 -17.90 -7.56 18.61
C LYS A 115 -17.19 -6.49 19.43
N VAL A 116 -16.47 -5.59 18.78
CA VAL A 116 -15.56 -4.61 19.43
C VAL A 116 -16.15 -3.20 19.41
N GLY A 117 -17.17 -2.98 18.59
CA GLY A 117 -17.91 -1.71 18.51
C GLY A 117 -17.01 -0.52 18.16
N VAL A 118 -17.12 0.55 18.94
CA VAL A 118 -16.39 1.81 18.73
C VAL A 118 -14.85 1.62 18.71
N LEU A 119 -14.32 0.59 19.35
CA LEU A 119 -12.88 0.33 19.36
C LEU A 119 -12.34 -0.12 17.99
N ALA A 120 -13.19 -0.61 17.09
CA ALA A 120 -12.82 -0.94 15.71
C ALA A 120 -12.87 0.27 14.77
N GLU A 121 -13.32 1.43 15.25
CA GLU A 121 -13.34 2.63 14.43
C GLU A 121 -11.92 3.09 14.06
N PRO A 122 -11.66 3.45 12.78
CA PRO A 122 -10.34 3.89 12.34
C PRO A 122 -9.76 5.04 13.18
N ILE A 123 -10.61 5.93 13.67
CA ILE A 123 -10.20 7.05 14.52
C ILE A 123 -9.62 6.57 15.86
N VAL A 124 -10.22 5.53 16.46
CA VAL A 124 -9.78 4.98 17.74
C VAL A 124 -8.51 4.16 17.55
N ILE A 125 -8.48 3.31 16.51
CA ILE A 125 -7.28 2.52 16.16
C ILE A 125 -6.10 3.44 15.88
N GLY A 126 -6.29 4.48 15.07
CA GLY A 126 -5.26 5.48 14.78
C GLY A 126 -4.74 6.18 16.03
N GLY A 127 -5.65 6.53 16.95
CA GLY A 127 -5.31 7.15 18.21
C GLY A 127 -4.44 6.28 19.11
N ILE A 128 -4.86 5.03 19.30
CA ILE A 128 -4.14 4.05 20.11
C ILE A 128 -2.76 3.74 19.50
N LEU A 129 -2.71 3.43 18.21
CA LEU A 129 -1.46 3.13 17.52
C LEU A 129 -0.50 4.32 17.55
N GLY A 130 -0.99 5.53 17.29
CA GLY A 130 -0.17 6.73 17.32
C GLY A 130 0.41 7.02 18.72
N ALA A 131 -0.40 6.84 19.77
CA ALA A 131 0.06 7.00 21.13
C ALA A 131 1.12 5.95 21.53
N ILE A 132 0.91 4.67 21.13
CA ILE A 132 1.87 3.59 21.37
C ILE A 132 3.20 3.88 20.63
N VAL A 133 3.14 4.25 19.36
CA VAL A 133 4.34 4.59 18.57
C VAL A 133 5.07 5.77 19.19
N GLY A 134 4.37 6.81 19.64
CA GLY A 134 4.96 7.94 20.35
C GLY A 134 5.66 7.54 21.63
N ALA A 135 5.04 6.70 22.43
CA ALA A 135 5.63 6.18 23.67
C ALA A 135 6.88 5.33 23.40
N LEU A 136 6.84 4.44 22.40
CA LEU A 136 7.99 3.62 21.98
C LEU A 136 9.14 4.47 21.41
N ALA A 137 8.82 5.62 20.80
CA ALA A 137 9.81 6.58 20.31
C ALA A 137 10.43 7.45 21.42
N GLY A 138 10.02 7.25 22.69
CA GLY A 138 10.53 8.01 23.83
C GLY A 138 9.92 9.41 24.01
N TYR A 139 8.78 9.67 23.39
CA TYR A 139 8.05 10.92 23.61
C TYR A 139 7.45 10.99 25.02
N ASP A 140 7.35 12.19 25.55
CA ASP A 140 6.58 12.42 26.76
C ASP A 140 5.08 12.13 26.54
N PHE A 141 4.31 12.03 27.61
CA PHE A 141 2.88 11.71 27.53
C PHE A 141 2.10 12.67 26.64
N SER A 142 2.39 13.97 26.71
CA SER A 142 1.68 14.98 25.91
C SER A 142 1.99 14.83 24.42
N ALA A 143 3.26 14.63 24.06
CA ALA A 143 3.67 14.44 22.67
C ALA A 143 3.16 13.11 22.08
N ALA A 144 3.19 12.04 22.86
CA ALA A 144 2.64 10.74 22.47
C ALA A 144 1.11 10.83 22.23
N PHE A 145 0.39 11.50 23.12
CA PHE A 145 -1.04 11.73 22.97
C PHE A 145 -1.38 12.59 21.73
N GLN A 146 -0.61 13.66 21.51
CA GLN A 146 -0.76 14.47 20.31
C GLN A 146 -0.49 13.67 19.03
N LEU A 147 0.49 12.77 19.04
CA LEU A 147 0.74 11.86 17.90
C LEU A 147 -0.45 10.96 17.67
N GLY A 148 -1.08 10.43 18.73
CA GLY A 148 -2.32 9.68 18.66
C GLY A 148 -3.43 10.45 17.96
N ILE A 149 -3.68 11.71 18.36
CA ILE A 149 -4.69 12.57 17.73
C ILE A 149 -4.38 12.80 16.24
N LYS A 150 -3.11 13.06 15.90
CA LYS A 150 -2.69 13.24 14.51
C LYS A 150 -2.92 11.98 13.68
N MET A 151 -2.58 10.81 14.20
CA MET A 151 -2.81 9.52 13.53
C MET A 151 -4.29 9.23 13.35
N SER A 152 -5.13 9.52 14.35
CA SER A 152 -6.60 9.46 14.23
C SER A 152 -7.11 10.31 13.07
N ALA A 153 -6.65 11.55 13.01
CA ALA A 153 -7.03 12.47 11.93
C ALA A 153 -6.60 11.95 10.55
N VAL A 154 -5.38 11.42 10.43
CA VAL A 154 -4.85 10.84 9.20
C VAL A 154 -5.69 9.64 8.76
N MET A 155 -6.02 8.72 9.66
CA MET A 155 -6.84 7.54 9.36
C MET A 155 -8.22 7.88 8.80
N VAL A 156 -8.81 9.00 9.24
CA VAL A 156 -10.12 9.47 8.74
C VAL A 156 -9.99 10.30 7.47
N LEU A 157 -8.99 11.17 7.39
CA LEU A 157 -8.87 12.14 6.30
C LEU A 157 -8.27 11.52 5.04
N MET A 158 -7.30 10.63 5.15
CA MET A 158 -6.60 10.06 3.99
C MET A 158 -7.54 9.33 3.02
N PRO A 159 -8.44 8.44 3.45
CA PRO A 159 -9.38 7.82 2.52
C PRO A 159 -10.28 8.82 1.80
N LYS A 160 -10.71 9.88 2.50
CA LYS A 160 -11.56 10.93 1.91
C LYS A 160 -10.82 11.77 0.88
N ILE A 161 -9.57 12.14 1.19
CA ILE A 161 -8.71 12.89 0.26
C ILE A 161 -8.40 12.03 -0.96
N THR A 162 -8.03 10.77 -0.76
CA THR A 162 -7.77 9.82 -1.85
C THR A 162 -8.98 9.67 -2.75
N LYS A 163 -10.17 9.49 -2.17
CA LYS A 163 -11.41 9.40 -2.94
C LYS A 163 -11.64 10.66 -3.78
N CYS A 164 -11.47 11.84 -3.20
CA CYS A 164 -11.63 13.12 -3.91
C CYS A 164 -10.67 13.24 -5.10
N ILE A 165 -9.42 12.81 -4.94
CA ILE A 165 -8.42 12.80 -6.01
C ILE A 165 -8.82 11.78 -7.10
N MET A 166 -9.23 10.58 -6.72
CA MET A 166 -9.66 9.54 -7.65
C MET A 166 -10.88 9.96 -8.45
N ASP A 167 -11.88 10.54 -7.79
CA ASP A 167 -13.09 11.06 -8.46
C ASP A 167 -12.73 12.16 -9.49
N GLY A 168 -11.73 12.99 -9.20
CA GLY A 168 -11.22 14.00 -10.13
C GLY A 168 -10.42 13.42 -11.32
N LEU A 169 -9.77 12.28 -11.13
CA LEU A 169 -8.98 11.61 -12.18
C LEU A 169 -9.80 10.64 -13.05
N MET A 170 -10.95 10.18 -12.58
CA MET A 170 -11.77 9.20 -13.25
C MET A 170 -12.16 9.59 -14.69
N PRO A 171 -12.61 10.85 -14.97
CA PRO A 171 -12.95 11.27 -16.34
C PRO A 171 -11.74 11.24 -17.29
N LEU A 172 -10.52 11.46 -16.76
CA LEU A 172 -9.29 11.37 -17.54
C LEU A 172 -8.97 9.91 -17.89
N SER A 173 -9.11 9.02 -16.92
CA SER A 173 -8.89 7.58 -17.10
C SER A 173 -9.85 6.98 -18.12
N GLU A 174 -11.12 7.37 -18.09
CA GLU A 174 -12.14 6.91 -19.04
C GLU A 174 -11.82 7.35 -20.48
N ARG A 175 -11.42 8.60 -20.66
CA ARG A 175 -11.01 9.11 -21.99
C ARG A 175 -9.73 8.49 -22.55
N MET A 176 -8.88 7.95 -21.68
CA MET A 176 -7.66 7.25 -22.13
C MET A 176 -7.91 5.79 -22.55
N LYS A 177 -9.07 5.24 -22.23
CA LYS A 177 -9.48 3.88 -22.64
C LYS A 177 -10.16 3.87 -24.02
N GLU A 178 -10.65 5.02 -24.49
CA GLU A 178 -11.19 5.24 -25.85
C GLU A 178 -10.06 5.45 -26.86
#